data_08b9fdac9cf411a524c85e66b38a6390
#
_entry.id   08b9fdac9cf411a524c85e66b38a6390
#
_cell.length_a   1.000
_cell.length_b   1.000
_cell.length_c   1.000
_cell.angle_alpha   90.00
_cell.angle_beta   90.00
_cell.angle_gamma   90.00
#
_symmetry.space_group_name_H-M   'P 1'
#
loop_
_entity.id
_entity.type
_entity.pdbx_description
1 polymer ?
#
loop_
_entity_poly.entity_id
_entity_poly.type
_entity_poly.pdbx_seq_one_letter_code
_entity_poly.pdbx_strand_id
1 'polypeptide(L)'
;LLLAQDARIAAGEQRVADEYARSMDTYNKQREALALQQRNNAAARQEAMRDIQTVEKDISDFKIDPNRAFPSLAGQILAAVSVAVGAFAQASSGGRIPNTALNIIMSAINRDIDAQKQEFQTKKTVLANRNNLFAQLVNTHNNEEKASQLAMNGALHFANMRIQQISNTLAGQKSKQMIQRLLAQVNQEGVKLKLQNIERQQRDKATALSLELQATKGQGQARSQLGRQK
;
A
#
# COMPACT_ATOMS: atom_id res chain seq x y z
N LEU A 1 56.13 4.12 45.29
CA LEU A 1 55.07 3.13 45.26
C LEU A 1 53.70 3.80 45.16
N LEU A 2 53.35 4.78 46.02
CA LEU A 2 52.05 5.51 46.03
C LEU A 2 51.75 6.24 44.67
N LEU A 3 52.73 7.01 44.16
CA LEU A 3 52.58 7.72 42.87
C LEU A 3 52.25 6.80 41.66
N ALA A 4 52.79 5.59 41.68
CA ALA A 4 52.51 4.61 40.63
C ALA A 4 51.10 3.99 40.78
N GLN A 5 50.56 3.96 41.96
CA GLN A 5 49.22 3.48 42.24
C GLN A 5 48.17 4.52 41.87
N ASP A 6 48.39 5.78 42.20
CA ASP A 6 47.53 6.89 41.80
C ASP A 6 47.45 7.07 40.26
N ALA A 7 48.57 6.92 39.55
CA ALA A 7 48.61 6.95 38.10
C ALA A 7 47.80 5.79 37.44
N ARG A 8 47.79 4.61 38.08
CA ARG A 8 46.98 3.47 37.58
C ARG A 8 45.49 3.68 37.84
N ILE A 9 45.11 4.27 38.96
CA ILE A 9 43.71 4.60 39.26
C ILE A 9 43.23 5.65 38.29
N ALA A 10 43.96 6.75 38.08
CA ALA A 10 43.60 7.78 37.13
C ALA A 10 43.47 7.27 35.69
N ALA A 11 44.39 6.37 35.26
CA ALA A 11 44.28 5.72 33.94
C ALA A 11 43.07 4.78 33.82
N GLY A 12 42.66 4.15 34.91
CA GLY A 12 41.45 3.32 34.99
C GLY A 12 40.18 4.17 34.85
N GLU A 13 40.10 5.26 35.60
CA GLU A 13 38.98 6.21 35.54
C GLU A 13 38.83 6.83 34.16
N GLN A 14 39.94 7.20 33.51
CA GLN A 14 39.92 7.73 32.15
C GLN A 14 39.38 6.72 31.14
N ARG A 15 39.77 5.44 31.25
CA ARG A 15 39.25 4.38 30.35
C ARG A 15 37.74 4.17 30.53
N VAL A 16 37.25 4.17 31.74
CA VAL A 16 35.83 4.05 32.04
C VAL A 16 35.06 5.25 31.47
N ALA A 17 35.59 6.47 31.64
CA ALA A 17 34.98 7.68 31.07
C ALA A 17 34.93 7.64 29.52
N ASP A 18 36.02 7.20 28.88
CA ASP A 18 36.09 7.06 27.42
C ASP A 18 35.11 5.98 26.91
N GLU A 19 35.00 4.87 27.63
CA GLU A 19 34.06 3.79 27.25
C GLU A 19 32.61 4.23 27.44
N TYR A 20 32.30 4.96 28.51
CA TYR A 20 31.00 5.56 28.73
C TYR A 20 30.65 6.59 27.62
N ALA A 21 31.58 7.47 27.25
CA ALA A 21 31.40 8.45 26.17
C ALA A 21 31.13 7.76 24.83
N ARG A 22 31.87 6.69 24.50
CA ARG A 22 31.63 5.89 23.29
C ARG A 22 30.24 5.20 23.28
N SER A 23 29.87 4.65 24.44
CA SER A 23 28.56 4.03 24.63
C SER A 23 27.42 5.04 24.43
N MET A 24 27.53 6.24 24.98
CA MET A 24 26.57 7.34 24.82
C MET A 24 26.51 7.84 23.39
N ASP A 25 27.62 7.97 22.69
CA ASP A 25 27.66 8.34 21.28
C ASP A 25 26.93 7.28 20.39
N THR A 26 27.20 6.01 20.66
CA THR A 26 26.53 4.89 19.98
C THR A 26 25.02 4.90 20.24
N TYR A 27 24.61 5.11 21.48
CA TYR A 27 23.20 5.20 21.86
C TYR A 27 22.49 6.38 21.18
N ASN A 28 23.13 7.55 21.16
CA ASN A 28 22.57 8.73 20.48
C ASN A 28 22.44 8.51 18.98
N LYS A 29 23.43 7.93 18.32
CA LYS A 29 23.36 7.56 16.90
C LYS A 29 22.24 6.56 16.61
N GLN A 30 22.02 5.58 17.49
CA GLN A 30 20.90 4.65 17.34
C GLN A 30 19.54 5.34 17.50
N ARG A 31 19.42 6.25 18.48
CA ARG A 31 18.19 7.06 18.65
C ARG A 31 17.89 7.93 17.44
N GLU A 32 18.90 8.60 16.89
CA GLU A 32 18.74 9.43 15.69
C GLU A 32 18.34 8.60 14.48
N ALA A 33 18.97 7.44 14.27
CA ALA A 33 18.61 6.51 13.21
C ALA A 33 17.16 6.01 13.33
N LEU A 34 16.74 5.67 14.55
CA LEU A 34 15.36 5.24 14.81
C LEU A 34 14.34 6.38 14.56
N ALA A 35 14.66 7.60 15.00
CA ALA A 35 13.81 8.77 14.77
C ALA A 35 13.69 9.10 13.29
N LEU A 36 14.77 9.00 12.53
CA LEU A 36 14.78 9.17 11.08
C LEU A 36 13.92 8.10 10.40
N GLN A 37 14.08 6.84 10.80
CA GLN A 37 13.27 5.74 10.28
C GLN A 37 11.76 5.95 10.54
N GLN A 38 11.39 6.41 11.75
CA GLN A 38 9.99 6.72 12.08
C GLN A 38 9.44 7.85 11.22
N ARG A 39 10.21 8.92 10.98
CA ARG A 39 9.82 10.03 10.09
C ARG A 39 9.62 9.56 8.65
N ASN A 40 10.53 8.75 8.13
CA ASN A 40 10.45 8.21 6.77
C ASN A 40 9.23 7.29 6.61
N ASN A 41 8.95 6.46 7.61
CA ASN A 41 7.76 5.61 7.62
C ASN A 41 6.46 6.44 7.66
N ALA A 42 6.41 7.52 8.44
CA ALA A 42 5.26 8.41 8.50
C ALA A 42 5.04 9.11 7.15
N ALA A 43 6.11 9.63 6.52
CA ALA A 43 6.05 10.25 5.20
C ALA A 43 5.57 9.26 4.12
N ALA A 44 6.07 8.01 4.13
CA ALA A 44 5.62 6.97 3.20
C ALA A 44 4.13 6.64 3.36
N ARG A 45 3.64 6.59 4.61
CA ARG A 45 2.20 6.38 4.88
C ARG A 45 1.35 7.52 4.32
N GLN A 46 1.77 8.76 4.55
CA GLN A 46 1.03 9.92 4.05
C GLN A 46 0.97 9.95 2.52
N GLU A 47 2.07 9.63 1.85
CA GLU A 47 2.12 9.57 0.39
C GLU A 47 1.19 8.46 -0.14
N ALA A 48 1.26 7.24 0.42
CA ALA A 48 0.39 6.15 0.03
C ALA A 48 -1.10 6.50 0.18
N MET A 49 -1.46 7.15 1.29
CA MET A 49 -2.83 7.58 1.53
C MET A 49 -3.29 8.66 0.57
N ARG A 50 -2.43 9.64 0.23
CA ARG A 50 -2.74 10.69 -0.76
C ARG A 50 -2.99 10.09 -2.14
N ASP A 51 -2.14 9.16 -2.58
CA ASP A 51 -2.30 8.50 -3.88
C ASP A 51 -3.63 7.76 -3.97
N ILE A 52 -3.98 6.99 -2.92
CA ILE A 52 -5.25 6.27 -2.85
C ILE A 52 -6.43 7.26 -2.88
N GLN A 53 -6.39 8.30 -2.05
CA GLN A 53 -7.45 9.31 -1.99
C GLN A 53 -7.63 10.06 -3.31
N THR A 54 -6.53 10.31 -4.03
CA THR A 54 -6.59 10.96 -5.35
C THR A 54 -7.34 10.08 -6.34
N VAL A 55 -7.02 8.79 -6.43
CA VAL A 55 -7.73 7.85 -7.33
C VAL A 55 -9.20 7.71 -6.94
N GLU A 56 -9.49 7.55 -5.66
CA GLU A 56 -10.88 7.47 -5.17
C GLU A 56 -11.67 8.73 -5.52
N LYS A 57 -11.06 9.90 -5.35
CA LYS A 57 -11.67 11.19 -5.68
C LYS A 57 -11.89 11.33 -7.19
N ASP A 58 -10.90 10.99 -8.01
CA ASP A 58 -11.03 11.10 -9.48
C ASP A 58 -12.13 10.19 -10.05
N ILE A 59 -12.37 9.03 -9.40
CA ILE A 59 -13.50 8.17 -9.71
C ILE A 59 -14.81 8.80 -9.23
N SER A 60 -14.86 9.32 -8.02
CA SER A 60 -16.07 9.95 -7.44
C SER A 60 -16.49 11.22 -8.19
N ASP A 61 -15.50 12.00 -8.64
CA ASP A 61 -15.70 13.25 -9.40
C ASP A 61 -15.93 12.98 -10.91
N PHE A 62 -16.07 11.73 -11.33
CA PHE A 62 -16.24 11.31 -12.74
C PHE A 62 -15.13 11.78 -13.70
N LYS A 63 -13.97 12.16 -13.19
CA LYS A 63 -12.79 12.43 -14.03
C LYS A 63 -12.31 11.19 -14.76
N ILE A 64 -12.46 10.02 -14.10
CA ILE A 64 -12.26 8.70 -14.65
C ILE A 64 -13.65 8.09 -14.74
N ASP A 65 -14.12 7.74 -15.95
CA ASP A 65 -15.36 7.01 -16.11
C ASP A 65 -15.19 5.55 -15.67
N PRO A 66 -15.73 5.17 -14.50
CA PRO A 66 -15.49 3.84 -13.96
C PRO A 66 -16.16 2.73 -14.78
N ASN A 67 -17.23 3.03 -15.53
CA ASN A 67 -17.86 2.04 -16.41
C ASN A 67 -16.99 1.72 -17.64
N ARG A 68 -16.15 2.67 -18.05
CA ARG A 68 -15.16 2.44 -19.12
C ARG A 68 -13.87 1.84 -18.59
N ALA A 69 -13.45 2.27 -17.40
CA ALA A 69 -12.26 1.71 -16.73
C ALA A 69 -12.49 0.25 -16.29
N PHE A 70 -13.71 -0.09 -15.87
CA PHE A 70 -14.06 -1.42 -15.37
C PHE A 70 -15.33 -1.95 -16.04
N PRO A 71 -15.27 -2.30 -17.33
CA PRO A 71 -16.46 -2.61 -18.12
C PRO A 71 -17.21 -3.87 -17.67
N SER A 72 -16.51 -4.86 -17.13
CA SER A 72 -17.14 -6.08 -16.65
C SER A 72 -17.66 -5.96 -15.22
N LEU A 73 -17.09 -5.07 -14.43
CA LEU A 73 -17.35 -4.98 -12.98
C LEU A 73 -18.78 -4.56 -12.67
N ALA A 74 -19.36 -3.61 -13.42
CA ALA A 74 -20.72 -3.13 -13.17
C ALA A 74 -21.77 -4.25 -13.26
N GLY A 75 -21.68 -5.10 -14.28
CA GLY A 75 -22.54 -6.27 -14.44
C GLY A 75 -22.33 -7.35 -13.37
N GLN A 76 -21.07 -7.58 -13.02
CA GLN A 76 -20.71 -8.59 -12.00
C GLN A 76 -21.11 -8.14 -10.58
N ILE A 77 -21.12 -6.84 -10.30
CA ILE A 77 -21.66 -6.33 -9.03
C ILE A 77 -23.15 -6.64 -8.94
N LEU A 78 -23.90 -6.43 -9.99
CA LEU A 78 -25.33 -6.76 -10.01
C LEU A 78 -25.54 -8.27 -9.80
N ALA A 79 -24.77 -9.12 -10.48
CA ALA A 79 -24.79 -10.56 -10.28
C ALA A 79 -24.44 -10.96 -8.85
N ALA A 80 -23.38 -10.36 -8.27
CA ALA A 80 -22.97 -10.62 -6.90
C ALA A 80 -24.05 -10.21 -5.87
N VAL A 81 -24.69 -9.08 -6.09
CA VAL A 81 -25.81 -8.61 -5.27
C VAL A 81 -26.99 -9.58 -5.37
N SER A 82 -27.33 -10.04 -6.58
CA SER A 82 -28.39 -11.02 -6.80
C SER A 82 -28.10 -12.35 -6.09
N VAL A 83 -26.85 -12.81 -6.14
CA VAL A 83 -26.40 -14.01 -5.42
C VAL A 83 -26.50 -13.79 -3.90
N ALA A 84 -26.05 -12.65 -3.37
CA ALA A 84 -26.13 -12.33 -1.95
C ALA A 84 -27.57 -12.30 -1.44
N VAL A 85 -28.48 -11.74 -2.20
CA VAL A 85 -29.92 -11.66 -1.86
C VAL A 85 -30.61 -13.02 -2.05
N GLY A 86 -30.31 -13.74 -3.16
CA GLY A 86 -30.90 -15.04 -3.47
C GLY A 86 -30.45 -16.17 -2.56
N ALA A 87 -29.19 -16.21 -2.19
CA ALA A 87 -28.64 -17.19 -1.25
C ALA A 87 -29.31 -17.09 0.14
N PHE A 88 -29.82 -15.93 0.51
CA PHE A 88 -30.57 -15.75 1.74
C PHE A 88 -31.96 -16.37 1.70
N ALA A 89 -32.63 -16.35 0.56
CA ALA A 89 -33.95 -17.00 0.41
C ALA A 89 -33.83 -18.53 0.63
N GLN A 90 -32.67 -19.12 0.32
CA GLN A 90 -32.36 -20.55 0.53
C GLN A 90 -31.76 -20.83 1.92
N ALA A 91 -31.05 -19.86 2.52
CA ALA A 91 -30.34 -20.01 3.81
C ALA A 91 -31.24 -19.93 5.05
N SER A 92 -32.55 -19.76 4.90
CA SER A 92 -33.53 -19.99 5.99
C SER A 92 -33.49 -21.43 6.52
N SER A 93 -32.68 -22.31 5.88
CA SER A 93 -32.36 -23.69 6.26
C SER A 93 -31.00 -23.88 6.97
N GLY A 94 -30.40 -22.84 7.56
CA GLY A 94 -29.20 -22.98 8.43
C GLY A 94 -27.84 -23.06 7.71
N GLY A 95 -27.77 -22.77 6.42
CA GLY A 95 -26.51 -22.79 5.65
C GLY A 95 -25.64 -21.55 5.87
N ARG A 96 -24.32 -21.74 6.03
CA ARG A 96 -23.33 -20.68 5.93
C ARG A 96 -23.43 -20.04 4.55
N ILE A 97 -23.68 -18.72 4.49
CA ILE A 97 -23.62 -17.95 3.23
C ILE A 97 -22.15 -17.95 2.82
N PRO A 98 -21.75 -18.59 1.73
CA PRO A 98 -20.37 -18.53 1.27
C PRO A 98 -20.05 -17.10 0.85
N ASN A 99 -18.78 -16.71 0.92
CA ASN A 99 -18.25 -15.44 0.43
C ASN A 99 -18.31 -15.34 -1.12
N THR A 100 -19.28 -16.02 -1.73
CA THR A 100 -19.42 -16.17 -3.19
C THR A 100 -19.62 -14.84 -3.88
N ALA A 101 -20.44 -13.96 -3.28
CA ALA A 101 -20.68 -12.63 -3.83
C ALA A 101 -19.42 -11.76 -3.84
N LEU A 102 -18.64 -11.79 -2.75
CA LEU A 102 -17.34 -11.10 -2.71
C LEU A 102 -16.37 -11.69 -3.73
N ASN A 103 -16.31 -13.01 -3.86
CA ASN A 103 -15.43 -13.68 -4.82
C ASN A 103 -15.77 -13.32 -6.28
N ILE A 104 -17.06 -13.15 -6.61
CA ILE A 104 -17.49 -12.69 -7.94
C ILE A 104 -16.92 -11.29 -8.20
N ILE A 105 -17.06 -10.37 -7.25
CA ILE A 105 -16.57 -9.00 -7.37
C ILE A 105 -15.04 -9.00 -7.52
N MET A 106 -14.33 -9.70 -6.63
CA MET A 106 -12.86 -9.74 -6.67
C MET A 106 -12.33 -10.36 -7.97
N SER A 107 -12.98 -11.41 -8.47
CA SER A 107 -12.62 -12.02 -9.75
C SER A 107 -12.85 -11.08 -10.92
N ALA A 108 -13.91 -10.29 -10.90
CA ALA A 108 -14.19 -9.29 -11.92
C ALA A 108 -13.16 -8.15 -11.90
N ILE A 109 -12.81 -7.67 -10.71
CA ILE A 109 -11.76 -6.65 -10.52
C ILE A 109 -10.42 -7.13 -11.08
N ASN A 110 -9.99 -8.32 -10.70
CA ASN A 110 -8.72 -8.88 -11.18
C ASN A 110 -8.70 -9.00 -12.70
N ARG A 111 -9.78 -9.53 -13.29
CA ARG A 111 -9.92 -9.67 -14.75
C ARG A 111 -9.87 -8.33 -15.48
N ASP A 112 -10.55 -7.31 -14.97
CA ASP A 112 -10.55 -5.99 -15.60
C ASP A 112 -9.16 -5.33 -15.50
N ILE A 113 -8.46 -5.49 -14.38
CA ILE A 113 -7.09 -4.99 -14.21
C ILE A 113 -6.11 -5.74 -15.12
N ASP A 114 -6.22 -7.06 -15.22
CA ASP A 114 -5.34 -7.86 -16.10
C ASP A 114 -5.59 -7.52 -17.58
N ALA A 115 -6.83 -7.28 -17.98
CA ALA A 115 -7.16 -6.79 -19.32
C ALA A 115 -6.51 -5.42 -19.58
N GLN A 116 -6.57 -4.50 -18.63
CA GLN A 116 -5.93 -3.18 -18.74
C GLN A 116 -4.39 -3.29 -18.84
N LYS A 117 -3.76 -4.20 -18.11
CA LYS A 117 -2.31 -4.47 -18.21
C LYS A 117 -1.95 -5.00 -19.59
N GLN A 118 -2.71 -5.97 -20.12
CA GLN A 118 -2.49 -6.51 -21.45
C GLN A 118 -2.68 -5.42 -22.54
N GLU A 119 -3.71 -4.60 -22.39
CA GLU A 119 -3.94 -3.47 -23.29
C GLU A 119 -2.77 -2.48 -23.26
N PHE A 120 -2.26 -2.14 -22.08
CA PHE A 120 -1.10 -1.27 -21.91
C PHE A 120 0.17 -1.83 -22.58
N GLN A 121 0.40 -3.13 -22.48
CA GLN A 121 1.55 -3.80 -23.10
C GLN A 121 1.44 -3.83 -24.62
N THR A 122 0.22 -3.94 -25.18
CA THR A 122 -0.01 -4.04 -26.62
C THR A 122 -0.16 -2.70 -27.32
N LYS A 123 -0.76 -1.70 -26.64
CA LYS A 123 -1.05 -0.38 -27.20
C LYS A 123 -0.08 0.66 -26.65
N LYS A 124 1.02 0.90 -27.38
CA LYS A 124 2.08 1.86 -26.97
C LYS A 124 1.73 3.34 -27.11
N THR A 125 0.54 3.70 -27.60
CA THR A 125 0.14 5.10 -27.83
C THR A 125 -0.73 5.65 -26.71
N VAL A 126 -0.42 6.88 -26.25
CA VAL A 126 -1.13 7.59 -25.17
C VAL A 126 -2.63 7.77 -25.45
N LEU A 127 -3.01 7.99 -26.71
CA LEU A 127 -4.41 8.14 -27.12
C LEU A 127 -5.24 6.85 -26.97
N ALA A 128 -4.62 5.69 -27.21
CA ALA A 128 -5.30 4.39 -27.07
C ALA A 128 -5.57 4.02 -25.61
N ASN A 129 -4.82 4.59 -24.66
CA ASN A 129 -4.89 4.31 -23.22
C ASN A 129 -5.77 5.30 -22.44
N ARG A 130 -6.51 6.19 -23.11
CA ARG A 130 -7.28 7.26 -22.45
C ARG A 130 -8.32 6.75 -21.43
N ASN A 131 -8.85 5.55 -21.65
CA ASN A 131 -9.83 4.92 -20.76
C ASN A 131 -9.20 3.81 -19.88
N ASN A 132 -7.89 3.59 -19.99
CA ASN A 132 -7.16 2.58 -19.24
C ASN A 132 -6.59 3.21 -17.98
N LEU A 133 -7.23 2.97 -16.84
CA LEU A 133 -6.81 3.52 -15.54
C LEU A 133 -5.41 3.05 -15.17
N PHE A 134 -5.09 1.77 -15.40
CA PHE A 134 -3.77 1.24 -15.12
C PHE A 134 -2.68 1.99 -15.89
N ALA A 135 -2.90 2.23 -17.20
CA ALA A 135 -1.96 2.98 -18.03
C ALA A 135 -1.76 4.42 -17.54
N GLN A 136 -2.85 5.10 -17.15
CA GLN A 136 -2.76 6.44 -16.58
C GLN A 136 -1.93 6.45 -15.27
N LEU A 137 -2.15 5.47 -14.41
CA LEU A 137 -1.42 5.35 -13.16
C LEU A 137 0.05 4.99 -13.37
N VAL A 138 0.37 4.14 -14.35
CA VAL A 138 1.77 3.85 -14.73
C VAL A 138 2.47 5.12 -15.20
N ASN A 139 1.81 5.90 -16.07
CA ASN A 139 2.38 7.15 -16.57
C ASN A 139 2.59 8.19 -15.45
N THR A 140 1.71 8.22 -14.44
CA THR A 140 1.81 9.15 -13.31
C THR A 140 2.90 8.74 -12.32
N HIS A 141 3.02 7.46 -12.02
CA HIS A 141 3.88 6.95 -10.96
C HIS A 141 5.15 6.26 -11.44
N ASN A 142 5.27 6.00 -12.75
CA ASN A 142 6.36 5.25 -13.39
C ASN A 142 6.65 3.91 -12.68
N ASN A 143 5.60 3.25 -12.18
CA ASN A 143 5.68 2.01 -11.42
C ASN A 143 4.42 1.18 -11.66
N GLU A 144 4.55 0.06 -12.39
CA GLU A 144 3.43 -0.81 -12.76
C GLU A 144 2.78 -1.49 -11.55
N GLU A 145 3.58 -1.84 -10.55
CA GLU A 145 3.08 -2.50 -9.35
C GLU A 145 2.24 -1.55 -8.50
N LYS A 146 2.72 -0.32 -8.29
CA LYS A 146 1.97 0.76 -7.63
C LYS A 146 0.69 1.08 -8.41
N ALA A 147 0.77 1.17 -9.74
CA ALA A 147 -0.37 1.40 -10.62
C ALA A 147 -1.43 0.30 -10.47
N SER A 148 -1.02 -0.97 -10.43
CA SER A 148 -1.92 -2.11 -10.22
C SER A 148 -2.67 -2.03 -8.89
N GLN A 149 -1.97 -1.68 -7.83
CA GLN A 149 -2.54 -1.55 -6.49
C GLN A 149 -3.53 -0.38 -6.40
N LEU A 150 -3.19 0.76 -6.99
CA LEU A 150 -4.07 1.92 -7.04
C LEU A 150 -5.31 1.67 -7.91
N ALA A 151 -5.16 0.98 -9.05
CA ALA A 151 -6.29 0.56 -9.89
C ALA A 151 -7.23 -0.39 -9.13
N MET A 152 -6.68 -1.33 -8.35
CA MET A 152 -7.47 -2.22 -7.51
C MET A 152 -8.24 -1.48 -6.41
N ASN A 153 -7.61 -0.51 -5.73
CA ASN A 153 -8.30 0.35 -4.77
C ASN A 153 -9.42 1.16 -5.43
N GLY A 154 -9.17 1.70 -6.62
CA GLY A 154 -10.18 2.41 -7.41
C GLY A 154 -11.36 1.52 -7.80
N ALA A 155 -11.11 0.29 -8.24
CA ALA A 155 -12.15 -0.69 -8.56
C ALA A 155 -13.00 -1.07 -7.35
N LEU A 156 -12.38 -1.27 -6.18
CA LEU A 156 -13.11 -1.54 -4.93
C LEU A 156 -13.95 -0.34 -4.48
N HIS A 157 -13.41 0.87 -4.63
CA HIS A 157 -14.16 2.08 -4.36
C HIS A 157 -15.40 2.18 -5.28
N PHE A 158 -15.25 1.94 -6.57
CA PHE A 158 -16.36 1.88 -7.50
C PHE A 158 -17.39 0.78 -7.15
N ALA A 159 -16.92 -0.41 -6.80
CA ALA A 159 -17.78 -1.50 -6.34
C ALA A 159 -18.61 -1.08 -5.13
N ASN A 160 -17.99 -0.43 -4.17
CA ASN A 160 -18.63 0.10 -2.97
C ASN A 160 -19.75 1.10 -3.31
N MET A 161 -19.45 2.10 -4.13
CA MET A 161 -20.41 3.10 -4.58
C MET A 161 -21.60 2.43 -5.29
N ARG A 162 -21.35 1.45 -6.16
CA ARG A 162 -22.37 0.77 -6.93
C ARG A 162 -23.26 -0.10 -6.04
N ILE A 163 -22.69 -0.83 -5.10
CA ILE A 163 -23.44 -1.62 -4.11
C ILE A 163 -24.33 -0.71 -3.26
N GLN A 164 -23.82 0.45 -2.83
CA GLN A 164 -24.62 1.44 -2.09
C GLN A 164 -25.79 1.97 -2.92
N GLN A 165 -25.57 2.30 -4.19
CA GLN A 165 -26.63 2.72 -5.08
C GLN A 165 -27.73 1.67 -5.20
N ILE A 166 -27.37 0.39 -5.41
CA ILE A 166 -28.31 -0.72 -5.47
C ILE A 166 -29.05 -0.88 -4.13
N SER A 167 -28.35 -0.78 -3.00
CA SER A 167 -28.95 -0.87 -1.66
C SER A 167 -30.06 0.15 -1.45
N ASN A 168 -29.89 1.37 -1.99
CA ASN A 168 -30.87 2.44 -1.86
C ASN A 168 -32.15 2.20 -2.67
N THR A 169 -32.08 1.37 -3.73
CA THR A 169 -33.24 1.03 -4.56
C THR A 169 -34.08 -0.13 -4.01
N LEU A 170 -33.56 -0.87 -3.03
CA LEU A 170 -34.25 -2.06 -2.52
C LEU A 170 -35.27 -1.72 -1.43
N ALA A 171 -36.46 -2.31 -1.53
CA ALA A 171 -37.54 -2.10 -0.59
C ALA A 171 -37.49 -3.03 0.65
N GLY A 172 -36.90 -4.23 0.52
CA GLY A 172 -36.91 -5.26 1.56
C GLY A 172 -35.84 -5.08 2.64
N GLN A 173 -36.24 -5.03 3.91
CA GLN A 173 -35.31 -4.87 5.04
C GLN A 173 -34.24 -6.00 5.10
N LYS A 174 -34.65 -7.25 4.84
CA LYS A 174 -33.75 -8.41 4.81
C LYS A 174 -32.72 -8.29 3.67
N SER A 175 -33.14 -7.88 2.48
CA SER A 175 -32.25 -7.65 1.35
C SER A 175 -31.24 -6.53 1.64
N LYS A 176 -31.69 -5.43 2.27
CA LYS A 176 -30.80 -4.35 2.71
C LYS A 176 -29.72 -4.83 3.68
N GLN A 177 -30.08 -5.66 4.66
CA GLN A 177 -29.11 -6.22 5.62
C GLN A 177 -28.04 -7.09 4.92
N MET A 178 -28.45 -7.88 3.91
CA MET A 178 -27.50 -8.71 3.16
C MET A 178 -26.54 -7.87 2.35
N ILE A 179 -27.04 -6.83 1.70
CA ILE A 179 -26.18 -5.92 0.95
C ILE A 179 -25.24 -5.13 1.88
N GLN A 180 -25.68 -4.74 3.05
CA GLN A 180 -24.81 -4.12 4.05
C GLN A 180 -23.70 -5.07 4.51
N ARG A 181 -23.96 -6.37 4.62
CA ARG A 181 -22.91 -7.36 4.89
C ARG A 181 -21.92 -7.49 3.73
N LEU A 182 -22.40 -7.54 2.49
CA LEU A 182 -21.53 -7.54 1.30
C LEU A 182 -20.70 -6.27 1.25
N LEU A 183 -21.31 -5.12 1.52
CA LEU A 183 -20.62 -3.83 1.59
C LEU A 183 -19.51 -3.84 2.65
N ALA A 184 -19.81 -4.37 3.83
CA ALA A 184 -18.80 -4.52 4.90
C ALA A 184 -17.63 -5.41 4.47
N GLN A 185 -17.89 -6.51 3.75
CA GLN A 185 -16.84 -7.39 3.23
C GLN A 185 -15.99 -6.68 2.17
N VAL A 186 -16.60 -5.98 1.22
CA VAL A 186 -15.87 -5.19 0.20
C VAL A 186 -15.03 -4.10 0.86
N ASN A 187 -15.57 -3.41 1.87
CA ASN A 187 -14.84 -2.42 2.66
C ASN A 187 -13.65 -3.04 3.40
N GLN A 188 -13.83 -4.23 3.98
CA GLN A 188 -12.77 -4.94 4.69
C GLN A 188 -11.61 -5.30 3.74
N GLU A 189 -11.91 -5.79 2.53
CA GLU A 189 -10.88 -6.03 1.51
C GLU A 189 -10.20 -4.72 1.06
N GLY A 190 -10.94 -3.64 0.91
CA GLY A 190 -10.39 -2.32 0.62
C GLY A 190 -9.41 -1.83 1.71
N VAL A 191 -9.77 -1.97 2.97
CA VAL A 191 -8.88 -1.63 4.10
C VAL A 191 -7.63 -2.50 4.10
N LYS A 192 -7.77 -3.81 3.88
CA LYS A 192 -6.66 -4.75 3.80
C LYS A 192 -5.68 -4.38 2.68
N LEU A 193 -6.18 -4.06 1.49
CA LEU A 193 -5.36 -3.62 0.37
C LEU A 193 -4.66 -2.28 0.64
N LYS A 194 -5.36 -1.32 1.28
CA LYS A 194 -4.76 -0.05 1.69
C LYS A 194 -3.58 -0.27 2.65
N LEU A 195 -3.75 -1.15 3.64
CA LEU A 195 -2.69 -1.51 4.58
C LEU A 195 -1.50 -2.18 3.87
N GLN A 196 -1.76 -3.13 2.99
CA GLN A 196 -0.71 -3.79 2.20
C GLN A 196 0.08 -2.78 1.33
N ASN A 197 -0.61 -1.82 0.73
CA ASN A 197 0.01 -0.74 -0.04
C ASN A 197 0.94 0.12 0.81
N ILE A 198 0.47 0.52 2.00
CA ILE A 198 1.25 1.32 2.95
C ILE A 198 2.50 0.55 3.39
N GLU A 199 2.36 -0.71 3.78
CA GLU A 199 3.47 -1.56 4.21
C GLU A 199 4.50 -1.76 3.11
N ARG A 200 4.05 -1.92 1.86
CA ARG A 200 4.93 -2.10 0.71
C ARG A 200 5.74 -0.83 0.44
N GLN A 201 5.09 0.32 0.36
CA GLN A 201 5.81 1.59 0.17
C GLN A 201 6.83 1.86 1.29
N GLN A 202 6.53 1.45 2.52
CA GLN A 202 7.50 1.54 3.62
C GLN A 202 8.72 0.64 3.39
N ARG A 203 8.52 -0.60 2.92
CA ARG A 203 9.61 -1.52 2.59
C ARG A 203 10.47 -0.99 1.44
N ASP A 204 9.85 -0.49 0.39
CA ASP A 204 10.55 0.05 -0.78
C ASP A 204 11.44 1.24 -0.38
N LYS A 205 10.92 2.17 0.43
CA LYS A 205 11.70 3.29 0.95
C LYS A 205 12.81 2.86 1.89
N ALA A 206 12.58 1.87 2.74
CA ALA A 206 13.62 1.33 3.63
C ALA A 206 14.75 0.66 2.83
N THR A 207 14.39 -0.06 1.76
CA THR A 207 15.35 -0.69 0.85
C THR A 207 16.17 0.36 0.09
N ALA A 208 15.53 1.39 -0.46
CA ALA A 208 16.21 2.49 -1.14
C ALA A 208 17.21 3.18 -0.21
N LEU A 209 16.81 3.49 1.03
CA LEU A 209 17.67 4.13 2.01
C LEU A 209 18.87 3.23 2.40
N SER A 210 18.67 1.92 2.50
CA SER A 210 19.75 0.97 2.80
C SER A 210 20.77 0.90 1.68
N LEU A 211 20.33 0.97 0.41
CA LEU A 211 21.21 1.01 -0.77
C LEU A 211 22.01 2.30 -0.82
N GLU A 212 21.39 3.46 -0.53
CA GLU A 212 22.09 4.75 -0.46
C GLU A 212 23.17 4.75 0.64
N LEU A 213 22.88 4.19 1.82
CA LEU A 213 23.84 4.06 2.90
C LEU A 213 25.00 3.13 2.55
N GLN A 214 24.76 2.06 1.80
CA GLN A 214 25.82 1.17 1.30
C GLN A 214 26.69 1.87 0.24
N ALA A 215 26.09 2.61 -0.68
CA ALA A 215 26.80 3.36 -1.70
C ALA A 215 27.72 4.44 -1.09
N THR A 216 27.24 5.19 -0.09
CA THR A 216 28.03 6.20 0.61
C THR A 216 29.18 5.59 1.43
N LYS A 217 28.99 4.43 2.05
CA LYS A 217 30.06 3.69 2.75
C LYS A 217 31.12 3.20 1.77
N GLY A 218 30.73 2.68 0.61
CA GLY A 218 31.65 2.24 -0.44
C GLY A 218 32.51 3.38 -0.97
N GLN A 219 31.93 4.56 -1.20
CA GLN A 219 32.67 5.76 -1.62
C GLN A 219 33.66 6.26 -0.54
N GLY A 220 33.28 6.19 0.73
CA GLY A 220 34.17 6.54 1.84
C GLY A 220 35.38 5.64 1.95
N GLN A 221 35.21 4.33 1.75
CA GLN A 221 36.30 3.36 1.74
C GLN A 221 37.25 3.54 0.55
N ALA A 222 36.71 3.79 -0.64
CA ALA A 222 37.54 4.06 -1.84
C ALA A 222 38.38 5.33 -1.68
N ARG A 223 37.86 6.42 -1.10
CA ARG A 223 38.61 7.64 -0.79
C ARG A 223 39.70 7.42 0.25
N SER A 224 39.45 6.60 1.28
CA SER A 224 40.45 6.29 2.31
C SER A 224 41.60 5.43 1.80
N GLN A 225 41.37 4.57 0.78
CA GLN A 225 42.43 3.78 0.13
C GLN A 225 43.29 4.61 -0.78
N LEU A 226 42.69 5.55 -1.54
CA LEU A 226 43.44 6.50 -2.40
C LEU A 226 44.31 7.49 -1.59
N GLY A 227 43.88 7.84 -0.37
CA GLY A 227 44.67 8.71 0.53
C GLY A 227 45.85 8.00 1.21
N ARG A 228 45.96 6.68 1.17
CA ARG A 228 47.09 5.91 1.74
C ARG A 228 48.17 5.56 0.73
N GLN A 229 47.93 5.86 -0.54
CA GLN A 229 48.92 5.62 -1.63
C GLN A 229 49.72 6.87 -2.02
N LYS A 230 49.51 8.00 -1.32
CA LYS A 230 50.35 9.21 -1.40
C LYS A 230 51.17 9.35 -0.13
#